data_4a9f55607a4f2d49ac403ea39999b1c6
#
_entry.id   4a9f55607a4f2d49ac403ea39999b1c6
#
_cell.length_a   1.000
_cell.length_b   1.000
_cell.length_c   1.000
_cell.angle_alpha   90.00
_cell.angle_beta   90.00
_cell.angle_gamma   90.00
#
_symmetry.space_group_name_H-M   'P 1'
#
loop_
_entity.id
_entity.type
_entity.pdbx_description
1 polymer ?
#
loop_
_entity_poly.entity_id
_entity_poly.type
_entity_poly.pdbx_seq_one_letter_code
_entity_poly.pdbx_strand_id
1 'polypeptide(L)'
;MGRNPKETAVSDVDGSKRTRSTQDVFAHHLQAFAQGLDALVSDYAESSSIVLQAGTITGLASIRQFFAGFLKDIQPGFWEAFNIRRQEVCGDVAYLVWEAKPFVAMATDTLLVRDGKIHVQTFTAFA
;
A
#
# COMPACT_ATOMS: atom_id res chain seq x y z
N MET A 1 -18.01 0.98 -19.82
CA MET A 1 -17.50 1.30 -19.78
C MET A 1 -16.59 1.40 -19.61
N GLY A 2 -17.17 1.11 -19.57
CA GLY A 2 -16.39 1.36 -19.58
C GLY A 2 -15.97 1.26 -19.25
N ARG A 3 -15.83 1.08 -18.93
CA ARG A 3 -15.34 0.95 -18.77
C ARG A 3 -14.63 0.76 -18.73
N ASN A 4 -15.16 0.49 -19.01
CA ASN A 4 -14.39 0.43 -19.18
C ASN A 4 -14.00 0.01 -18.99
N PRO A 5 -14.33 -0.15 -18.97
CA PRO A 5 -13.83 -0.41 -19.00
C PRO A 5 -13.61 -0.67 -18.66
N LYS A 6 -13.83 -1.03 -18.31
CA LYS A 6 -13.55 -1.11 -18.11
C LYS A 6 -13.88 -1.13 -17.82
N GLU A 7 -14.39 -1.46 -18.02
CA GLU A 7 -14.59 -1.38 -17.93
C GLU A 7 -14.87 -1.64 -17.70
N THR A 8 -15.29 -2.12 -17.67
CA THR A 8 -15.44 -2.27 -17.57
C THR A 8 -15.68 -2.70 -17.22
N ALA A 9 -16.31 -3.13 -17.15
CA ALA A 9 -16.50 -3.29 -16.89
C ALA A 9 -16.86 -3.67 -16.47
N VAL A 10 -17.23 -4.14 -16.36
CA VAL A 10 -17.55 -4.19 -15.95
C VAL A 10 -17.84 -4.49 -15.42
N SER A 11 -18.29 -4.80 -15.32
CA SER A 11 -18.56 -4.83 -14.83
C SER A 11 -18.93 -5.02 -14.43
N ASP A 12 -19.44 -5.35 -14.28
CA ASP A 12 -19.79 -5.39 -13.85
C ASP A 12 -20.47 -5.37 -13.64
N VAL A 13 -21.23 -5.64 -13.99
CA VAL A 13 -21.75 -5.62 -13.83
C VAL A 13 -22.29 -5.75 -13.44
N ASP A 14 -22.80 -6.17 -13.59
CA ASP A 14 -23.41 -6.27 -13.02
C ASP A 14 -23.56 -6.04 -11.89
N GLY A 15 -24.19 -6.30 -11.88
CA GLY A 15 -24.41 -6.13 -10.48
C GLY A 15 -23.24 -6.52 -9.61
N SER A 16 -22.49 -7.44 -10.01
CA SER A 16 -21.35 -7.86 -9.23
C SER A 16 -20.21 -6.86 -9.36
N LYS A 17 -19.61 -6.54 -8.24
CA LYS A 17 -18.45 -5.68 -8.22
C LYS A 17 -17.20 -6.48 -8.55
N ARG A 18 -16.37 -5.92 -9.40
CA ARG A 18 -15.09 -6.51 -9.68
C ARG A 18 -14.14 -6.25 -8.51
N THR A 19 -13.51 -7.31 -8.03
CA THR A 19 -12.48 -7.19 -7.00
C THR A 19 -11.26 -6.51 -7.59
N ARG A 20 -10.65 -5.61 -6.85
CA ARG A 20 -9.44 -4.92 -7.30
C ARG A 20 -8.31 -5.93 -7.49
N SER A 21 -7.52 -5.74 -8.54
CA SER A 21 -6.33 -6.54 -8.81
C SER A 21 -5.18 -6.14 -7.90
N THR A 22 -4.13 -6.95 -7.89
CA THR A 22 -2.89 -6.60 -7.18
C THR A 22 -2.36 -5.26 -7.66
N GLN A 23 -2.36 -5.03 -8.97
CA GLN A 23 -1.91 -3.77 -9.54
C GLN A 23 -2.76 -2.59 -9.05
N ASP A 24 -4.08 -2.76 -9.00
CA ASP A 24 -5.00 -1.71 -8.55
C ASP A 24 -4.74 -1.33 -7.10
N VAL A 25 -4.60 -2.34 -6.24
CA VAL A 25 -4.35 -2.10 -4.81
C VAL A 25 -3.00 -1.43 -4.61
N PHE A 26 -1.97 -1.90 -5.33
CA PHE A 26 -0.64 -1.33 -5.22
C PHE A 26 -0.63 0.14 -5.65
N ALA A 27 -1.25 0.45 -6.78
CA ALA A 27 -1.32 1.83 -7.27
C ALA A 27 -2.09 2.72 -6.29
N HIS A 28 -3.22 2.25 -5.76
CA HIS A 28 -3.99 2.99 -4.78
C HIS A 28 -3.19 3.23 -3.51
N HIS A 29 -2.48 2.21 -3.03
CA HIS A 29 -1.70 2.32 -1.80
C HIS A 29 -0.65 3.43 -1.91
N LEU A 30 0.05 3.49 -3.04
CA LEU A 30 1.05 4.54 -3.25
C LEU A 30 0.42 5.93 -3.28
N GLN A 31 -0.76 6.07 -3.88
CA GLN A 31 -1.47 7.35 -3.93
C GLN A 31 -2.10 7.73 -2.59
N ALA A 32 -2.43 6.73 -1.78
CA ALA A 32 -3.17 6.94 -0.54
C ALA A 32 -2.39 7.77 0.47
N PHE A 33 -1.06 7.78 0.40
CA PHE A 33 -0.26 8.62 1.28
C PHE A 33 -0.56 10.10 1.10
N ALA A 34 -0.95 10.52 -0.11
CA ALA A 34 -1.34 11.90 -0.36
C ALA A 34 -2.81 12.16 0.01
N GLN A 35 -3.60 11.11 0.18
CA GLN A 35 -5.03 11.23 0.44
C GLN A 35 -5.37 11.16 1.94
N GLY A 36 -4.45 10.61 2.75
CA GLY A 36 -4.62 10.61 4.20
C GLY A 36 -4.81 9.24 4.80
N LEU A 37 -4.97 9.23 6.11
CA LEU A 37 -4.95 8.02 6.92
C LEU A 37 -6.09 7.06 6.57
N ASP A 38 -7.31 7.58 6.37
CA ASP A 38 -8.44 6.72 6.05
C ASP A 38 -8.24 6.00 4.72
N ALA A 39 -7.68 6.69 3.72
CA ALA A 39 -7.39 6.09 2.43
C ALA A 39 -6.34 4.98 2.56
N LEU A 40 -5.29 5.20 3.35
CA LEU A 40 -4.27 4.18 3.61
C LEU A 40 -4.88 2.94 4.24
N VAL A 41 -5.65 3.12 5.30
CA VAL A 41 -6.23 2.01 6.05
C VAL A 41 -7.25 1.24 5.21
N SER A 42 -7.90 1.91 4.26
CA SER A 42 -8.91 1.27 3.42
C SER A 42 -8.37 0.12 2.57
N ASP A 43 -7.05 0.06 2.38
CA ASP A 43 -6.42 -1.03 1.61
C ASP A 43 -6.22 -2.30 2.43
N TYR A 44 -6.55 -2.28 3.72
CA TYR A 44 -6.32 -3.40 4.63
C TYR A 44 -7.63 -3.96 5.16
N ALA A 45 -7.57 -5.16 5.73
CA ALA A 45 -8.69 -5.81 6.38
C ALA A 45 -8.33 -6.11 7.84
N GLU A 46 -9.31 -6.51 8.64
CA GLU A 46 -9.07 -6.79 10.05
C GLU A 46 -8.07 -7.93 10.24
N SER A 47 -8.00 -8.86 9.29
CA SER A 47 -7.05 -9.98 9.34
C SER A 47 -5.67 -9.63 8.80
N SER A 48 -5.46 -8.40 8.34
CA SER A 48 -4.19 -8.02 7.72
C SER A 48 -3.08 -7.86 8.75
N SER A 49 -1.86 -8.13 8.32
CA SER A 49 -0.66 -7.99 9.16
C SER A 49 0.42 -7.23 8.42
N ILE A 50 1.19 -6.45 9.17
CA ILE A 50 2.41 -5.82 8.66
C ILE A 50 3.58 -6.36 9.49
N VAL A 51 4.54 -6.96 8.80
CA VAL A 51 5.72 -7.55 9.42
C VAL A 51 6.85 -6.54 9.37
N LEU A 52 7.33 -6.13 10.51
CA LEU A 52 8.36 -5.12 10.67
C LEU A 52 9.59 -5.74 11.33
N GLN A 53 10.72 -5.03 11.27
CA GLN A 53 11.93 -5.50 11.96
C GLN A 53 11.69 -5.66 13.46
N ALA A 54 10.90 -4.78 14.05
CA ALA A 54 10.65 -4.80 15.50
C ALA A 54 9.57 -5.81 15.91
N GLY A 55 8.79 -6.32 14.95
CA GLY A 55 7.71 -7.25 15.26
C GLY A 55 6.59 -7.14 14.26
N THR A 56 5.51 -7.87 14.48
CA THR A 56 4.36 -7.91 13.58
C THR A 56 3.16 -7.25 14.25
N ILE A 57 2.48 -6.39 13.49
CA ILE A 57 1.22 -5.81 13.92
C ILE A 57 0.08 -6.41 13.10
N THR A 58 -1.09 -6.58 13.70
CA THR A 58 -2.25 -7.18 13.05
C THR A 58 -3.50 -6.41 13.43
N GLY A 59 -4.39 -6.24 12.45
CA GLY A 59 -5.69 -5.63 12.66
C GLY A 59 -5.72 -4.15 12.32
N LEU A 60 -6.93 -3.67 12.01
CA LEU A 60 -7.09 -2.30 11.49
C LEU A 60 -6.68 -1.23 12.51
N ALA A 61 -6.96 -1.44 13.80
CA ALA A 61 -6.59 -0.46 14.82
C ALA A 61 -5.09 -0.28 14.90
N SER A 62 -4.33 -1.39 14.92
CA SER A 62 -2.87 -1.32 14.99
C SER A 62 -2.26 -0.75 13.72
N ILE A 63 -2.83 -1.14 12.56
CA ILE A 63 -2.36 -0.63 11.28
C ILE A 63 -2.61 0.87 11.18
N ARG A 64 -3.77 1.34 11.66
CA ARG A 64 -4.07 2.77 11.70
C ARG A 64 -3.06 3.53 12.56
N GLN A 65 -2.74 3.00 13.73
CA GLN A 65 -1.75 3.62 14.61
C GLN A 65 -0.38 3.69 13.96
N PHE A 66 0.00 2.64 13.24
CA PHE A 66 1.29 2.60 12.54
C PHE A 66 1.38 3.72 11.50
N PHE A 67 0.37 3.85 10.65
CA PHE A 67 0.39 4.89 9.61
C PHE A 67 0.19 6.29 10.18
N ALA A 68 -0.60 6.43 11.25
CA ALA A 68 -0.75 7.72 11.90
C ALA A 68 0.61 8.21 12.44
N GLY A 69 1.38 7.31 13.05
CA GLY A 69 2.72 7.62 13.53
C GLY A 69 3.66 7.98 12.39
N PHE A 70 3.61 7.22 11.31
CA PHE A 70 4.44 7.50 10.15
C PHE A 70 4.14 8.89 9.58
N LEU A 71 2.86 9.20 9.36
CA LEU A 71 2.48 10.49 8.78
C LEU A 71 2.84 11.67 9.71
N LYS A 72 2.75 11.45 11.01
CA LYS A 72 3.10 12.47 11.99
C LYS A 72 4.60 12.73 12.03
N ASP A 73 5.41 11.68 11.87
CA ASP A 73 6.85 11.75 12.12
C ASP A 73 7.68 12.08 10.88
N ILE A 74 7.09 12.07 9.68
CA ILE A 74 7.86 12.40 8.48
C ILE A 74 8.31 13.85 8.53
N GLN A 75 9.54 14.07 8.08
CA GLN A 75 10.17 15.38 8.13
C GLN A 75 9.80 16.25 6.93
N PRO A 76 9.87 17.59 7.05
CA PRO A 76 9.73 18.46 5.89
C PRO A 76 10.72 18.04 4.80
N GLY A 77 10.25 17.99 3.57
CA GLY A 77 11.09 17.59 2.44
C GLY A 77 11.10 16.09 2.17
N PHE A 78 10.41 15.29 3.02
CA PHE A 78 10.41 13.83 2.83
C PHE A 78 9.83 13.44 1.46
N TRP A 79 8.65 13.96 1.13
CA TRP A 79 7.99 13.56 -0.12
C TRP A 79 8.73 14.07 -1.36
N GLU A 80 9.40 15.22 -1.26
CA GLU A 80 10.25 15.71 -2.35
C GLU A 80 11.45 14.80 -2.57
N ALA A 81 11.92 14.16 -1.50
CA ALA A 81 13.05 13.24 -1.56
C ALA A 81 12.65 11.82 -1.93
N PHE A 82 11.37 11.49 -1.82
CA PHE A 82 10.88 10.14 -2.08
C PHE A 82 11.12 9.77 -3.54
N ASN A 83 11.76 8.63 -3.77
CA ASN A 83 12.09 8.17 -5.12
C ASN A 83 11.96 6.66 -5.18
N ILE A 84 11.14 6.17 -6.12
CA ILE A 84 10.98 4.74 -6.34
C ILE A 84 12.16 4.24 -7.17
N ARG A 85 12.89 3.28 -6.62
CA ARG A 85 14.04 2.66 -7.29
C ARG A 85 13.62 1.48 -8.13
N ARG A 86 12.64 0.71 -7.66
CA ARG A 86 12.17 -0.47 -8.36
C ARG A 86 10.76 -0.80 -7.90
N GLN A 87 9.93 -1.24 -8.83
CA GLN A 87 8.59 -1.75 -8.49
C GLN A 87 8.21 -2.85 -9.47
N GLU A 88 7.50 -3.83 -8.97
CA GLU A 88 7.10 -4.97 -9.79
C GLU A 88 5.85 -5.62 -9.18
N VAL A 89 4.95 -6.08 -10.03
CA VAL A 89 3.82 -6.90 -9.62
C VAL A 89 4.00 -8.28 -10.23
N CYS A 90 3.93 -9.30 -9.39
CA CYS A 90 4.07 -10.69 -9.81
C CYS A 90 2.94 -11.47 -9.14
N GLY A 91 1.90 -11.80 -9.91
CA GLY A 91 0.72 -12.50 -9.37
C GLY A 91 0.07 -11.68 -8.26
N ASP A 92 -0.01 -12.27 -7.07
CA ASP A 92 -0.63 -11.64 -5.90
C ASP A 92 0.33 -10.75 -5.11
N VAL A 93 1.57 -10.61 -5.58
CA VAL A 93 2.62 -9.92 -4.84
C VAL A 93 3.03 -8.64 -5.56
N ALA A 94 3.10 -7.55 -4.82
CA ALA A 94 3.69 -6.29 -5.28
C ALA A 94 4.96 -6.03 -4.49
N TYR A 95 5.99 -5.57 -5.17
CA TYR A 95 7.31 -5.33 -4.59
C TYR A 95 7.76 -3.91 -4.88
N LEU A 96 8.32 -3.26 -3.87
CA LEU A 96 8.72 -1.86 -3.97
C LEU A 96 10.06 -1.65 -3.28
N VAL A 97 10.97 -0.98 -3.97
CA VAL A 97 12.21 -0.46 -3.37
C VAL A 97 12.21 1.05 -3.56
N TRP A 98 12.42 1.78 -2.50
CA TRP A 98 12.41 3.24 -2.56
C TRP A 98 13.46 3.83 -1.63
N GLU A 99 13.69 5.11 -1.80
CA GLU A 99 14.59 5.87 -0.95
C GLU A 99 13.98 7.26 -0.70
N ALA A 100 14.46 7.95 0.33
CA ALA A 100 14.08 9.33 0.61
C ALA A 100 15.24 9.99 1.35
N LYS A 101 16.37 10.17 0.64
CA LYS A 101 17.60 10.69 1.27
C LYS A 101 17.44 12.16 1.61
N PRO A 102 17.98 12.62 2.74
CA PRO A 102 18.81 11.89 3.69
C PRO A 102 18.02 11.13 4.77
N PHE A 103 16.69 11.08 4.70
CA PHE A 103 15.86 10.52 5.76
C PHE A 103 15.86 8.98 5.76
N VAL A 104 15.80 8.39 4.57
CA VAL A 104 15.80 6.94 4.38
C VAL A 104 16.75 6.62 3.24
N ALA A 105 17.78 5.82 3.53
CA ALA A 105 18.74 5.43 2.50
C ALA A 105 18.15 4.40 1.55
N MET A 106 17.39 3.46 2.06
CA MET A 106 16.71 2.45 1.27
C MET A 106 15.60 1.81 2.10
N ALA A 107 14.48 1.53 1.46
CA ALA A 107 13.39 0.80 2.08
C ALA A 107 12.81 -0.19 1.07
N THR A 108 12.26 -1.28 1.58
CA THR A 108 11.56 -2.27 0.77
C THR A 108 10.20 -2.58 1.37
N ASP A 109 9.23 -2.75 0.50
CA ASP A 109 7.89 -3.18 0.88
C ASP A 109 7.51 -4.36 -0.01
N THR A 110 6.89 -5.38 0.58
CA THR A 110 6.27 -6.45 -0.18
C THR A 110 4.82 -6.54 0.27
N LEU A 111 3.90 -6.53 -0.68
CA LEU A 111 2.47 -6.59 -0.41
C LEU A 111 1.92 -7.89 -0.98
N LEU A 112 1.27 -8.70 -0.14
CA LEU A 112 0.49 -9.84 -0.60
C LEU A 112 -0.97 -9.40 -0.66
N VAL A 113 -1.53 -9.36 -1.88
CA VAL A 113 -2.87 -8.86 -2.12
C VAL A 113 -3.81 -10.02 -2.37
N ARG A 114 -4.93 -10.05 -1.65
CA ARG A 114 -6.00 -11.03 -1.86
C ARG A 114 -7.33 -10.34 -1.65
N ASP A 115 -8.30 -10.70 -2.47
CA ASP A 115 -9.66 -10.18 -2.38
C ASP A 115 -9.68 -8.65 -2.35
N GLY A 116 -8.79 -8.04 -3.12
CA GLY A 116 -8.73 -6.58 -3.25
C GLY A 116 -8.17 -5.85 -2.05
N LYS A 117 -7.49 -6.56 -1.13
CA LYS A 117 -6.91 -5.97 0.08
C LYS A 117 -5.47 -6.44 0.26
N ILE A 118 -4.67 -5.62 0.94
CA ILE A 118 -3.34 -6.03 1.38
C ILE A 118 -3.54 -6.96 2.57
N HIS A 119 -3.21 -8.23 2.38
CA HIS A 119 -3.39 -9.24 3.41
C HIS A 119 -2.18 -9.31 4.34
N VAL A 120 -0.98 -9.29 3.75
CA VAL A 120 0.28 -9.24 4.49
C VAL A 120 1.19 -8.23 3.80
N GLN A 121 1.86 -7.42 4.59
CA GLN A 121 2.88 -6.52 4.08
C GLN A 121 4.14 -6.70 4.90
N THR A 122 5.30 -6.71 4.24
CA THR A 122 6.57 -6.55 4.94
C THR A 122 7.11 -5.16 4.68
N PHE A 123 7.80 -4.59 5.64
CA PHE A 123 8.42 -3.29 5.48
C PHE A 123 9.73 -3.25 6.23
N THR A 124 10.81 -2.85 5.54
CA THR A 124 12.12 -2.69 6.13
C THR A 124 12.75 -1.42 5.59
N ALA A 125 13.27 -0.58 6.49
CA ALA A 125 13.91 0.67 6.10
C ALA A 125 15.27 0.81 6.79
N PHE A 126 16.20 1.43 6.07
CA PHE A 126 17.54 1.72 6.57
C PHE A 126 17.80 3.21 6.50
N ALA A 127 18.40 3.73 7.56
CA ALA A 127 18.76 5.16 7.64
C ALA A 127 19.95 5.49 6.75
#